data_cac63a62a3f572ecf6f2b58dcb688d81
#
_entry.id   cac63a62a3f572ecf6f2b58dcb688d81
#
_cell.length_a   1.000
_cell.length_b   1.000
_cell.length_c   1.000
_cell.angle_alpha   90.00
_cell.angle_beta   90.00
_cell.angle_gamma   90.00
#
_symmetry.space_group_name_H-M   'P 1'
#
loop_
_entity.id
_entity.type
_entity.pdbx_description
1 polymer ?
#
loop_
_entity_poly.entity_id
_entity_poly.type
_entity_poly.pdbx_seq_one_letter_code
_entity_poly.pdbx_strand_id
1 'polypeptide(L)'
;AIQALIAEDLAHGFAHVTGGGLVGNTSRIVPDGLALDVDWDAWTVPPLFRLIQDVGEVPEEDMRRTFNLGVGLVAVVRPDAVERALTVLGALGEPAFAIGSVVAA
;
A
#
# COMPACT_ATOMS: atom_id res chain seq x y z
N ALA A 1 -14.43 1.38 4.18
CA ALA A 1 -13.59 1.52 2.97
C ALA A 1 -13.61 0.23 2.12
N ILE A 2 -13.29 -0.90 2.72
CA ILE A 2 -13.28 -2.19 2.01
C ILE A 2 -14.65 -2.51 1.43
N GLN A 3 -15.70 -2.37 2.23
CA GLN A 3 -17.07 -2.66 1.78
C GLN A 3 -17.50 -1.80 0.59
N ALA A 4 -17.12 -0.53 0.58
CA ALA A 4 -17.46 0.37 -0.52
C ALA A 4 -16.77 -0.05 -1.83
N LEU A 5 -15.50 -0.45 -1.77
CA LEU A 5 -14.77 -0.92 -2.94
C LEU A 5 -15.31 -2.26 -3.46
N ILE A 6 -15.73 -3.15 -2.57
CA ILE A 6 -16.36 -4.42 -2.94
C ILE A 6 -17.72 -4.18 -3.59
N ALA A 7 -18.53 -3.28 -3.02
CA ALA A 7 -19.86 -2.98 -3.52
C ALA A 7 -19.85 -2.45 -4.97
N GLU A 8 -18.80 -1.72 -5.38
CA GLU A 8 -18.63 -1.22 -6.74
C GLU A 8 -17.75 -2.11 -7.60
N ASP A 9 -17.32 -3.27 -7.10
CA ASP A 9 -16.45 -4.22 -7.82
C ASP A 9 -15.15 -3.58 -8.32
N LEU A 10 -14.55 -2.72 -7.49
CA LEU A 10 -13.35 -1.97 -7.86
C LEU A 10 -12.06 -2.67 -7.51
N ALA A 11 -12.06 -3.53 -6.49
CA ALA A 11 -10.84 -4.14 -5.97
C ALA A 11 -10.77 -5.63 -6.30
N HIS A 12 -9.57 -6.10 -6.67
CA HIS A 12 -9.25 -7.51 -6.86
C HIS A 12 -8.83 -8.19 -5.56
N GLY A 13 -8.27 -7.45 -4.64
CA GLY A 13 -7.82 -7.99 -3.38
C GLY A 13 -7.32 -6.91 -2.44
N PHE A 14 -7.13 -7.29 -1.19
CA PHE A 14 -6.67 -6.41 -0.12
C PHE A 14 -5.53 -7.06 0.64
N ALA A 15 -4.57 -6.26 1.10
CA ALA A 15 -3.51 -6.70 1.97
C ALA A 15 -3.45 -5.81 3.21
N HIS A 16 -3.45 -6.42 4.39
CA HIS A 16 -3.23 -5.72 5.64
C HIS A 16 -1.73 -5.63 5.89
N VAL A 17 -1.21 -4.42 6.02
CA VAL A 17 0.24 -4.22 6.18
C VAL A 17 0.61 -4.31 7.65
N THR A 18 1.34 -5.35 8.01
CA THR A 18 1.77 -5.65 9.38
C THR A 18 3.29 -5.74 9.45
N GLY A 19 3.83 -6.59 10.34
CA GLY A 19 5.25 -6.72 10.59
C GLY A 19 6.12 -7.23 9.43
N GLY A 20 5.52 -7.67 8.31
CA GLY A 20 6.26 -8.04 7.11
C GLY A 20 6.53 -6.88 6.14
N GLY A 21 6.04 -5.69 6.47
CA GLY A 21 6.14 -4.51 5.62
C GLY A 21 5.18 -4.52 4.44
N LEU A 22 5.15 -3.41 3.69
CA LEU A 22 4.22 -3.21 2.59
C LEU A 22 4.39 -4.26 1.50
N VAL A 23 5.59 -4.43 0.97
CA VAL A 23 5.86 -5.37 -0.13
C VAL A 23 5.65 -6.81 0.32
N GLY A 24 6.15 -7.19 1.49
CA GLY A 24 6.00 -8.55 2.01
C GLY A 24 4.55 -8.96 2.19
N ASN A 25 3.71 -8.10 2.75
CA ASN A 25 2.30 -8.41 2.97
C ASN A 25 1.49 -8.37 1.67
N THR A 26 1.73 -7.38 0.81
CA THR A 26 0.99 -7.24 -0.44
C THR A 26 1.37 -8.35 -1.43
N SER A 27 2.62 -8.79 -1.45
CA SER A 27 3.07 -9.86 -2.35
C SER A 27 2.34 -11.18 -2.13
N ARG A 28 1.78 -11.41 -0.95
CA ARG A 28 1.01 -12.63 -0.64
C ARG A 28 -0.26 -12.76 -1.46
N ILE A 29 -0.82 -11.65 -1.93
CA ILE A 29 -2.05 -11.65 -2.74
C ILE A 29 -1.78 -11.43 -4.23
N VAL A 30 -0.52 -11.27 -4.62
CA VAL A 30 -0.12 -11.09 -6.01
C VAL A 30 0.22 -12.45 -6.61
N PRO A 31 -0.38 -12.83 -7.76
CA PRO A 31 -0.10 -14.12 -8.40
C PRO A 31 1.37 -14.28 -8.79
N ASP A 32 1.84 -15.54 -8.86
CA ASP A 32 3.18 -15.86 -9.33
C ASP A 32 3.39 -15.32 -10.74
N GLY A 33 4.60 -14.86 -11.03
CA GLY A 33 4.95 -14.25 -12.31
C GLY A 33 4.69 -12.75 -12.38
N LEU A 34 4.13 -12.17 -11.31
CA LEU A 34 3.92 -10.73 -11.19
C LEU A 34 4.74 -10.18 -10.03
N ALA A 35 5.01 -8.88 -10.06
CA ALA A 35 5.77 -8.19 -9.02
C ALA A 35 5.13 -6.84 -8.72
N LEU A 36 5.52 -6.25 -7.58
CA LEU A 36 5.08 -4.93 -7.18
C LEU A 36 6.12 -3.89 -7.57
N ASP A 37 5.67 -2.81 -8.20
CA ASP A 37 6.47 -1.62 -8.46
C ASP A 37 5.91 -0.50 -7.59
N VAL A 38 6.58 -0.20 -6.47
CA VAL A 38 6.11 0.73 -5.45
C VAL A 38 6.80 2.09 -5.62
N ASP A 39 5.99 3.15 -5.68
CA ASP A 39 6.48 4.53 -5.61
C ASP A 39 6.57 4.94 -4.14
N TRP A 40 7.76 4.84 -3.57
CA TRP A 40 8.01 5.14 -2.16
C TRP A 40 7.89 6.64 -1.84
N ASP A 41 7.81 7.50 -2.85
CA ASP A 41 7.59 8.93 -2.69
C ASP A 41 6.13 9.34 -2.83
N ALA A 42 5.22 8.39 -3.08
CA ALA A 42 3.80 8.66 -3.29
C ALA A 42 3.09 9.18 -2.03
N TRP A 43 3.69 8.99 -0.85
CA TRP A 43 3.11 9.46 0.41
C TRP A 43 4.20 9.94 1.36
N THR A 44 3.78 10.72 2.38
CA THR A 44 4.67 11.16 3.43
C THR A 44 4.70 10.14 4.55
N VAL A 45 5.87 9.58 4.83
CA VAL A 45 6.05 8.64 5.95
C VAL A 45 5.87 9.40 7.26
N PRO A 46 5.03 8.89 8.20
CA PRO A 46 4.83 9.56 9.49
C PRO A 46 6.14 9.79 10.24
N PRO A 47 6.31 10.93 10.91
CA PRO A 47 7.57 11.30 11.58
C PRO A 47 8.09 10.29 12.59
N LEU A 48 7.20 9.51 13.22
CA LEU A 48 7.59 8.47 14.16
C LEU A 48 8.54 7.45 13.51
N PHE A 49 8.27 7.04 12.28
CA PHE A 49 9.12 6.07 11.59
C PHE A 49 10.48 6.66 11.24
N ARG A 50 10.53 7.94 10.88
CA ARG A 50 11.80 8.63 10.65
C ARG A 50 12.64 8.73 11.91
N LEU A 51 12.00 9.00 13.05
CA LEU A 51 12.66 9.03 14.35
C LEU A 51 13.26 7.65 14.70
N ILE A 52 12.50 6.59 14.52
CA ILE A 52 12.98 5.22 14.76
C ILE A 52 14.19 4.92 13.88
N GLN A 53 14.13 5.28 12.61
CA GLN A 53 15.21 5.08 11.65
C GLN A 53 16.47 5.82 12.07
N ASP A 54 16.35 7.09 12.46
CA ASP A 54 17.49 7.93 12.83
C ASP A 54 18.13 7.48 14.13
N VAL A 55 17.34 7.22 15.17
CA VAL A 55 17.84 6.79 16.48
C VAL A 55 18.47 5.41 16.41
N GLY A 56 17.87 4.49 15.69
CA GLY A 56 18.36 3.12 15.54
C GLY A 56 19.39 2.94 14.44
N GLU A 57 19.68 3.98 13.66
CA GLU A 57 20.57 3.90 12.48
C GLU A 57 20.14 2.77 11.54
N VAL A 58 18.83 2.63 11.30
CA VAL A 58 18.25 1.54 10.53
C VAL A 58 18.33 1.83 9.03
N PRO A 59 18.89 0.90 8.22
CA PRO A 59 18.90 1.06 6.77
C PRO A 59 17.49 1.17 6.19
N GLU A 60 17.33 1.93 5.11
CA GLU A 60 16.04 2.17 4.46
C GLU A 60 15.35 0.85 4.07
N GLU A 61 16.08 -0.13 3.55
CA GLU A 61 15.53 -1.44 3.19
C GLU A 61 14.94 -2.18 4.39
N ASP A 62 15.57 -2.07 5.55
CA ASP A 62 15.09 -2.72 6.77
C ASP A 62 13.84 -2.03 7.30
N MET A 63 13.75 -0.69 7.18
CA MET A 63 12.54 0.04 7.50
C MET A 63 11.37 -0.43 6.64
N ARG A 64 11.57 -0.57 5.33
CA ARG A 64 10.54 -1.00 4.38
C ARG A 64 10.08 -2.44 4.62
N ARG A 65 10.97 -3.33 5.09
CA ARG A 65 10.63 -4.72 5.41
C ARG A 65 9.96 -4.91 6.75
N THR A 66 10.21 -4.03 7.69
CA THR A 66 9.79 -4.22 9.08
C THR A 66 8.52 -3.45 9.41
N PHE A 67 8.36 -2.24 8.87
CA PHE A 67 7.29 -1.32 9.23
C PHE A 67 6.34 -1.06 8.06
N ASN A 68 5.10 -0.68 8.38
CA ASN A 68 4.12 -0.28 7.36
C ASN A 68 4.36 1.14 6.82
N LEU A 69 5.18 1.93 7.48
CA LEU A 69 5.54 3.31 7.11
C LEU A 69 4.32 4.23 6.90
N GLY A 70 3.22 3.94 7.59
CA GLY A 70 1.99 4.70 7.51
C GLY A 70 0.93 4.12 6.58
N VAL A 71 1.24 3.02 5.88
CA VAL A 71 0.26 2.33 5.02
C VAL A 71 -0.24 1.08 5.72
N GLY A 72 -1.47 1.14 6.24
CA GLY A 72 -2.06 0.03 7.00
C GLY A 72 -2.82 -0.98 6.14
N LEU A 73 -3.36 -0.56 5.01
CA LEU A 73 -4.16 -1.40 4.12
C LEU A 73 -3.86 -1.04 2.67
N VAL A 74 -3.64 -2.05 1.85
CA VAL A 74 -3.44 -1.91 0.40
C VAL A 74 -4.58 -2.60 -0.33
N ALA A 75 -5.16 -1.91 -1.32
CA ALA A 75 -6.14 -2.49 -2.24
C ALA A 75 -5.51 -2.62 -3.62
N VAL A 76 -5.67 -3.78 -4.25
CA VAL A 76 -5.27 -4.01 -5.63
C VAL A 76 -6.49 -3.81 -6.52
N VAL A 77 -6.42 -2.84 -7.43
CA VAL A 77 -7.53 -2.48 -8.32
C VAL A 77 -7.09 -2.52 -9.78
N ARG A 78 -8.06 -2.63 -10.70
CA ARG A 78 -7.78 -2.51 -12.12
C ARG A 78 -7.24 -1.11 -12.44
N PRO A 79 -6.35 -0.96 -13.44
CA PRO A 79 -5.83 0.36 -13.80
C PRO A 79 -6.91 1.38 -14.15
N ASP A 80 -8.00 0.95 -14.79
CA ASP A 80 -9.12 1.81 -15.16
C ASP A 80 -10.06 2.16 -14.00
N ALA A 81 -9.88 1.52 -12.84
CA ALA A 81 -10.68 1.75 -11.65
C ALA A 81 -9.99 2.61 -10.58
N VAL A 82 -8.73 2.99 -10.77
CA VAL A 82 -7.95 3.72 -9.76
C VAL A 82 -8.59 5.05 -9.40
N GLU A 83 -8.96 5.87 -10.37
CA GLU A 83 -9.58 7.18 -10.11
C GLU A 83 -10.91 7.03 -9.39
N ARG A 84 -11.73 6.06 -9.78
CA ARG A 84 -13.00 5.80 -9.12
C ARG A 84 -12.81 5.34 -7.68
N ALA A 85 -11.86 4.44 -7.44
CA ALA A 85 -11.54 3.97 -6.09
C ALA A 85 -11.09 5.13 -5.19
N LEU A 86 -10.22 6.00 -5.68
CA LEU A 86 -9.79 7.18 -4.92
C LEU A 86 -10.95 8.14 -4.64
N THR A 87 -11.85 8.31 -5.60
CA THR A 87 -13.06 9.16 -5.43
C THR A 87 -13.98 8.59 -4.36
N VAL A 88 -14.24 7.28 -4.38
CA VAL A 88 -15.08 6.59 -3.40
C VAL A 88 -14.50 6.73 -2.00
N LEU A 89 -13.21 6.48 -1.84
CA LEU A 89 -12.54 6.57 -0.55
C LEU A 89 -12.49 8.02 -0.04
N GLY A 90 -12.24 8.97 -0.92
CA GLY A 90 -12.28 10.39 -0.57
C GLY A 90 -13.64 10.85 -0.08
N ALA A 91 -14.71 10.37 -0.71
CA ALA A 91 -16.08 10.69 -0.28
C ALA A 91 -16.41 10.13 1.10
N LEU A 92 -15.74 9.06 1.52
CA LEU A 92 -15.86 8.47 2.86
C LEU A 92 -14.93 9.12 3.90
N GLY A 93 -14.12 10.11 3.50
CA GLY A 93 -13.15 10.72 4.38
C GLY A 93 -11.92 9.87 4.65
N GLU A 94 -11.69 8.82 3.84
CA GLU A 94 -10.54 7.93 3.98
C GLU A 94 -9.36 8.49 3.19
N PRO A 95 -8.21 8.79 3.84
CA PRO A 95 -7.01 9.18 3.12
C PRO A 95 -6.53 8.03 2.24
N ALA A 96 -6.42 8.26 0.94
CA ALA A 96 -6.00 7.23 0.00
C ALA A 96 -5.16 7.82 -1.12
N PHE A 97 -4.22 7.03 -1.63
CA PHE A 97 -3.34 7.43 -2.71
C PHE A 97 -2.85 6.20 -3.49
N ALA A 98 -2.49 6.41 -4.75
CA ALA A 98 -1.91 5.36 -5.58
C ALA A 98 -0.42 5.22 -5.22
N ILE A 99 0.00 4.02 -4.81
CA ILE A 99 1.36 3.78 -4.33
C ILE A 99 2.22 2.97 -5.31
N GLY A 100 1.65 2.47 -6.37
CA GLY A 100 2.40 1.70 -7.34
C GLY A 100 1.53 0.84 -8.22
N SER A 101 2.16 -0.13 -8.87
CA SER A 101 1.51 -1.00 -9.85
C SER A 101 1.95 -2.44 -9.67
N VAL A 102 1.12 -3.37 -10.15
CA VAL A 102 1.49 -4.78 -10.32
C VAL A 102 1.99 -4.94 -11.75
N VAL A 103 3.21 -5.43 -11.90
CA VAL A 103 3.90 -5.54 -13.19
C VAL A 103 4.37 -6.97 -13.42
N ALA A 104 4.78 -7.28 -14.65
CA ALA A 104 5.39 -8.57 -14.94
C ALA A 104 6.74 -8.68 -14.21
N ALA A 105 6.94 -9.83 -13.59
CA ALA A 105 8.18 -10.10 -12.86
C ALA A 105 9.38 -10.29 -13.79
#